data_60ed1601141a7cd284d769973905bf50
#
_entry.id   60ed1601141a7cd284d769973905bf50
#
_cell.length_a   1.000
_cell.length_b   1.000
_cell.length_c   1.000
_cell.angle_alpha   90.00
_cell.angle_beta   90.00
_cell.angle_gamma   90.00
#
_symmetry.space_group_name_H-M   'P 1'
#
loop_
_entity.id
_entity.type
_entity.pdbx_description
1 polymer ?
#
loop_
_entity_poly.entity_id
_entity_poly.type
_entity_poly.pdbx_seq_one_letter_code
_entity_poly.pdbx_strand_id
1 'polypeptide(L)'
;KLIQAHPELAGKAMVSQSLTAESSNEQSKAGLTQCTPAEFAAIQQLNADYNAKFGFPFILAVRGPRGLGLNKQQIIETFSRRLHGHPEFERQECLRNINRIAEIRLNDKFGYEPVLGNQLWDWQEELSAFSDPGYADKGQLTVTYLTEAHRACAQAIVNSMRDCGFDDVSIDAVGNVVGIYRAAKPKAKTLMTG
;
A
#
# COMPACT_ATOMS: atom_id res chain seq x y z
N LYS A 1 6.08 23.29 -1.40
CA LYS A 1 5.14 23.74 -2.47
C LYS A 1 4.45 22.54 -3.16
N LEU A 2 5.18 21.52 -3.69
CA LEU A 2 4.58 20.39 -4.43
C LEU A 2 3.57 19.61 -3.59
N ILE A 3 3.95 19.19 -2.39
CA ILE A 3 3.07 18.44 -1.47
C ILE A 3 1.82 19.27 -1.11
N GLN A 4 2.00 20.56 -0.79
CA GLN A 4 0.90 21.46 -0.42
C GLN A 4 -0.08 21.77 -1.56
N ALA A 5 0.34 21.59 -2.81
CA ALA A 5 -0.50 21.79 -3.99
C ALA A 5 -1.30 20.54 -4.39
N HIS A 6 -1.02 19.40 -3.74
CA HIS A 6 -1.73 18.15 -4.03
C HIS A 6 -3.15 18.17 -3.42
N PRO A 7 -4.18 17.72 -4.16
CA PRO A 7 -5.54 17.64 -3.61
C PRO A 7 -5.63 16.60 -2.49
N GLU A 8 -6.45 16.89 -1.49
CA GLU A 8 -6.78 15.94 -0.44
C GLU A 8 -7.54 14.72 -0.97
N LEU A 9 -7.28 13.58 -0.36
CA LEU A 9 -8.00 12.34 -0.65
C LEU A 9 -9.45 12.46 -0.14
N ALA A 10 -10.44 12.16 -0.99
CA ALA A 10 -11.86 12.38 -0.71
C ALA A 10 -12.19 13.78 -0.16
N GLY A 11 -11.39 14.78 -0.52
CA GLY A 11 -11.53 16.15 -0.05
C GLY A 11 -12.61 16.94 -0.79
N LYS A 12 -12.67 18.24 -0.51
CA LYS A 12 -13.63 19.17 -1.12
C LYS A 12 -13.58 19.17 -2.65
N ALA A 13 -12.39 18.98 -3.24
CA ALA A 13 -12.21 18.92 -4.69
C ALA A 13 -12.94 17.74 -5.34
N MET A 14 -13.09 16.61 -4.64
CA MET A 14 -13.89 15.48 -5.11
C MET A 14 -15.39 15.79 -5.08
N VAL A 15 -15.85 16.42 -3.99
CA VAL A 15 -17.27 16.81 -3.84
C VAL A 15 -17.66 17.89 -4.86
N SER A 16 -16.77 18.84 -5.15
CA SER A 16 -16.99 19.91 -6.12
C SER A 16 -16.72 19.53 -7.58
N GLN A 17 -16.35 18.27 -7.85
CA GLN A 17 -15.96 17.76 -9.18
C GLN A 17 -14.82 18.57 -9.85
N SER A 18 -13.94 19.18 -9.06
CA SER A 18 -12.80 19.96 -9.53
C SER A 18 -11.49 19.15 -9.63
N LEU A 19 -11.54 17.85 -9.44
CA LEU A 19 -10.40 16.95 -9.66
C LEU A 19 -10.13 16.75 -11.16
N THR A 20 -8.86 16.43 -11.48
CA THR A 20 -8.55 15.96 -12.84
C THR A 20 -9.28 14.64 -13.13
N ALA A 21 -9.47 14.34 -14.43
CA ALA A 21 -10.15 13.11 -14.85
C ALA A 21 -9.45 11.85 -14.29
N GLU A 22 -8.11 11.85 -14.26
CA GLU A 22 -7.31 10.75 -13.71
C GLU A 22 -7.53 10.59 -12.21
N SER A 23 -7.47 11.70 -11.44
CA SER A 23 -7.70 11.66 -9.99
C SER A 23 -9.12 11.23 -9.64
N SER A 24 -10.12 11.68 -10.40
CA SER A 24 -11.51 11.24 -10.22
C SER A 24 -11.68 9.75 -10.50
N ASN A 25 -11.05 9.24 -11.56
CA ASN A 25 -11.09 7.82 -11.93
C ASN A 25 -10.39 6.94 -10.88
N GLU A 26 -9.21 7.34 -10.40
CA GLU A 26 -8.46 6.62 -9.37
C GLU A 26 -9.25 6.52 -8.06
N GLN A 27 -9.83 7.62 -7.59
CA GLN A 27 -10.64 7.65 -6.37
C GLN A 27 -11.96 6.89 -6.52
N SER A 28 -12.58 6.93 -7.70
CA SER A 28 -13.78 6.15 -8.00
C SER A 28 -13.52 4.65 -7.98
N LYS A 29 -12.44 4.19 -8.62
CA LYS A 29 -12.02 2.77 -8.61
C LYS A 29 -11.68 2.27 -7.22
N ALA A 30 -11.15 3.12 -6.36
CA ALA A 30 -10.90 2.81 -4.95
C ALA A 30 -12.18 2.79 -4.08
N GLY A 31 -13.34 3.07 -4.67
CA GLY A 31 -14.63 3.09 -3.98
C GLY A 31 -14.86 4.31 -3.08
N LEU A 32 -14.01 5.33 -3.16
CA LEU A 32 -14.14 6.54 -2.32
C LEU A 32 -15.37 7.39 -2.67
N THR A 33 -15.91 7.24 -3.88
CA THR A 33 -17.17 7.89 -4.30
C THR A 33 -18.41 7.20 -3.72
N GLN A 34 -18.26 6.02 -3.14
CA GLN A 34 -19.32 5.19 -2.56
C GLN A 34 -19.17 5.01 -1.04
N CYS A 35 -18.57 6.00 -0.38
CA CYS A 35 -18.45 6.00 1.08
C CYS A 35 -19.82 6.14 1.75
N THR A 36 -20.03 5.37 2.81
CA THR A 36 -21.13 5.64 3.73
C THR A 36 -20.90 7.00 4.43
N PRO A 37 -21.96 7.62 4.97
CA PRO A 37 -21.79 8.86 5.72
C PRO A 37 -20.75 8.75 6.87
N ALA A 38 -20.69 7.60 7.53
CA ALA A 38 -19.73 7.35 8.60
C ALA A 38 -18.29 7.25 8.09
N GLU A 39 -18.05 6.50 7.00
CA GLU A 39 -16.73 6.40 6.35
C GLU A 39 -16.27 7.77 5.84
N PHE A 40 -17.16 8.52 5.22
CA PHE A 40 -16.84 9.87 4.75
C PHE A 40 -16.47 10.80 5.91
N ALA A 41 -17.23 10.79 7.00
CA ALA A 41 -16.93 11.57 8.19
C ALA A 41 -15.57 11.19 8.79
N ALA A 42 -15.26 9.89 8.85
CA ALA A 42 -13.97 9.39 9.32
C ALA A 42 -12.81 9.90 8.46
N ILE A 43 -12.92 9.87 7.13
CA ILE A 43 -11.90 10.38 6.22
C ILE A 43 -11.74 11.90 6.37
N GLN A 44 -12.84 12.64 6.53
CA GLN A 44 -12.77 14.09 6.75
C GLN A 44 -12.06 14.43 8.07
N GLN A 45 -12.33 13.67 9.13
CA GLN A 45 -11.64 13.85 10.41
C GLN A 45 -10.15 13.54 10.26
N LEU A 46 -9.79 12.44 9.61
CA LEU A 46 -8.40 12.09 9.31
C LEU A 46 -7.68 13.18 8.50
N ASN A 47 -8.32 13.76 7.49
CA ASN A 47 -7.76 14.88 6.73
C ASN A 47 -7.50 16.09 7.64
N ALA A 48 -8.45 16.44 8.51
CA ALA A 48 -8.30 17.56 9.45
C ALA A 48 -7.13 17.34 10.42
N ASP A 49 -7.08 16.17 11.05
CA ASP A 49 -6.04 15.82 12.03
C ASP A 49 -4.65 15.74 11.36
N TYR A 50 -4.58 15.19 10.16
CA TYR A 50 -3.35 15.08 9.40
C TYR A 50 -2.81 16.46 8.97
N ASN A 51 -3.67 17.34 8.45
CA ASN A 51 -3.28 18.70 8.11
C ASN A 51 -2.85 19.50 9.35
N ALA A 52 -3.54 19.33 10.48
CA ALA A 52 -3.17 19.97 11.74
C ALA A 52 -1.78 19.52 12.22
N LYS A 53 -1.47 18.23 12.08
CA LYS A 53 -0.19 17.66 12.52
C LYS A 53 0.97 17.98 11.59
N PHE A 54 0.78 17.84 10.27
CA PHE A 54 1.88 17.88 9.31
C PHE A 54 1.95 19.15 8.46
N GLY A 55 0.87 19.94 8.39
CA GLY A 55 0.80 21.18 7.61
C GLY A 55 0.70 20.97 6.09
N PHE A 56 0.35 19.74 5.65
CA PHE A 56 0.14 19.40 4.25
C PHE A 56 -0.87 18.25 4.12
N PRO A 57 -1.52 18.06 2.94
CA PRO A 57 -2.50 17.01 2.73
C PRO A 57 -1.88 15.62 2.74
N PHE A 58 -2.66 14.63 3.16
CA PHE A 58 -2.32 13.22 3.01
C PHE A 58 -2.31 12.82 1.53
N ILE A 59 -1.23 12.17 1.11
CA ILE A 59 -1.03 11.74 -0.27
C ILE A 59 -0.79 10.24 -0.29
N LEU A 60 -1.60 9.53 -1.08
CA LEU A 60 -1.52 8.09 -1.24
C LEU A 60 -1.77 7.71 -2.70
N ALA A 61 -0.91 6.90 -3.26
CA ALA A 61 -1.15 6.24 -4.54
C ALA A 61 -2.16 5.12 -4.32
N VAL A 62 -3.44 5.40 -4.55
CA VAL A 62 -4.55 4.46 -4.32
C VAL A 62 -4.56 3.27 -5.27
N ARG A 63 -3.88 3.34 -6.40
CA ARG A 63 -3.50 2.17 -7.18
C ARG A 63 -2.30 1.52 -6.48
N GLY A 64 -2.57 0.38 -5.85
CA GLY A 64 -1.57 -0.38 -5.15
C GLY A 64 -0.49 -0.96 -6.09
N PRO A 65 0.47 -1.69 -5.53
CA PRO A 65 1.70 -2.12 -6.20
C PRO A 65 1.47 -2.86 -7.51
N ARG A 66 0.46 -3.68 -7.62
CA ARG A 66 0.18 -4.46 -8.84
C ARG A 66 -0.91 -3.87 -9.73
N GLY A 67 -1.24 -2.60 -9.55
CA GLY A 67 -2.33 -1.95 -10.28
C GLY A 67 -3.73 -2.42 -9.87
N LEU A 68 -3.84 -3.31 -8.87
CA LEU A 68 -5.10 -3.82 -8.36
C LEU A 68 -5.88 -2.78 -7.55
N GLY A 69 -5.16 -1.77 -7.04
CA GLY A 69 -5.74 -0.70 -6.24
C GLY A 69 -5.96 -1.10 -4.78
N LEU A 70 -6.03 -0.09 -3.93
CA LEU A 70 -6.41 -0.21 -2.53
C LEU A 70 -7.92 -0.07 -2.40
N ASN A 71 -8.53 -0.88 -1.54
CA ASN A 71 -9.93 -0.69 -1.18
C ASN A 71 -10.08 0.39 -0.10
N LYS A 72 -11.31 0.84 0.16
CA LYS A 72 -11.61 1.88 1.16
C LYS A 72 -11.02 1.58 2.54
N GLN A 73 -11.17 0.35 3.00
CA GLN A 73 -10.70 -0.07 4.31
C GLN A 73 -9.18 0.06 4.42
N GLN A 74 -8.44 -0.44 3.44
CA GLN A 74 -6.99 -0.33 3.37
C GLN A 74 -6.51 1.13 3.31
N ILE A 75 -7.26 1.99 2.63
CA ILE A 75 -6.96 3.43 2.56
C ILE A 75 -7.12 4.07 3.94
N ILE A 76 -8.23 3.81 4.64
CA ILE A 76 -8.50 4.36 5.98
C ILE A 76 -7.46 3.86 6.99
N GLU A 77 -7.12 2.58 6.95
CA GLU A 77 -6.09 1.98 7.81
C GLU A 77 -4.71 2.60 7.56
N THR A 78 -4.33 2.75 6.30
CA THR A 78 -3.06 3.40 5.92
C THR A 78 -3.04 4.86 6.39
N PHE A 79 -4.12 5.58 6.23
CA PHE A 79 -4.26 6.96 6.68
C PHE A 79 -4.08 7.05 8.21
N SER A 80 -4.83 6.24 8.96
CA SER A 80 -4.77 6.20 10.42
C SER A 80 -3.36 5.85 10.91
N ARG A 81 -2.72 4.85 10.31
CA ARG A 81 -1.35 4.46 10.64
C ARG A 81 -0.36 5.60 10.40
N ARG A 82 -0.40 6.22 9.23
CA ARG A 82 0.53 7.30 8.86
C ARG A 82 0.33 8.57 9.66
N LEU A 83 -0.88 8.83 10.17
CA LEU A 83 -1.16 9.95 11.07
C LEU A 83 -0.28 9.90 12.34
N HIS A 84 0.11 8.70 12.80
CA HIS A 84 0.98 8.53 13.97
C HIS A 84 2.48 8.61 13.65
N GLY A 85 2.86 8.73 12.38
CA GLY A 85 4.24 8.78 11.93
C GLY A 85 5.00 10.04 12.34
N HIS A 86 6.33 10.01 12.14
CA HIS A 86 7.21 11.14 12.36
C HIS A 86 7.14 12.12 11.17
N PRO A 87 7.10 13.45 11.37
CA PRO A 87 6.92 14.43 10.30
C PRO A 87 7.92 14.33 9.15
N GLU A 88 9.20 14.06 9.44
CA GLU A 88 10.24 13.93 8.40
C GLU A 88 10.01 12.70 7.52
N PHE A 89 9.66 11.56 8.12
CA PHE A 89 9.32 10.36 7.37
C PHE A 89 8.06 10.56 6.54
N GLU A 90 7.06 11.20 7.13
CA GLU A 90 5.78 11.44 6.46
C GLU A 90 5.91 12.37 5.25
N ARG A 91 6.78 13.37 5.35
CA ARG A 91 7.10 14.24 4.22
C ARG A 91 7.76 13.46 3.07
N GLN A 92 8.70 12.58 3.37
CA GLN A 92 9.33 11.72 2.37
C GLN A 92 8.33 10.75 1.76
N GLU A 93 7.46 10.18 2.58
CA GLU A 93 6.43 9.26 2.14
C GLU A 93 5.43 9.93 1.18
N CYS A 94 5.01 11.16 1.45
CA CYS A 94 4.21 11.93 0.51
C CYS A 94 4.90 12.15 -0.83
N LEU A 95 6.20 12.46 -0.83
CA LEU A 95 6.98 12.62 -2.07
C LEU A 95 7.08 11.30 -2.86
N ARG A 96 7.27 10.17 -2.18
CA ARG A 96 7.26 8.84 -2.82
C ARG A 96 5.92 8.55 -3.47
N ASN A 97 4.83 8.80 -2.75
CA ASN A 97 3.49 8.61 -3.30
C ASN A 97 3.21 9.52 -4.51
N ILE A 98 3.68 10.77 -4.52
CA ILE A 98 3.59 11.65 -5.69
C ILE A 98 4.36 11.04 -6.88
N ASN A 99 5.59 10.59 -6.66
CA ASN A 99 6.38 9.94 -7.70
C ASN A 99 5.69 8.68 -8.21
N ARG A 100 5.13 7.87 -7.30
CA ARG A 100 4.39 6.66 -7.66
C ARG A 100 3.15 6.96 -8.50
N ILE A 101 2.38 7.99 -8.14
CA ILE A 101 1.23 8.43 -8.95
C ILE A 101 1.68 8.86 -10.35
N ALA A 102 2.77 9.62 -10.45
CA ALA A 102 3.30 10.06 -11.74
C ALA A 102 3.75 8.86 -12.59
N GLU A 103 4.46 7.90 -11.99
CA GLU A 103 4.91 6.67 -12.66
C GLU A 103 3.73 5.85 -13.17
N ILE A 104 2.71 5.61 -12.34
CA ILE A 104 1.50 4.87 -12.74
C ILE A 104 0.84 5.55 -13.95
N ARG A 105 0.72 6.87 -13.94
CA ARG A 105 0.10 7.62 -15.04
C ARG A 105 0.94 7.60 -16.31
N LEU A 106 2.26 7.63 -16.18
CA LEU A 106 3.17 7.48 -17.32
C LEU A 106 3.08 6.07 -17.91
N ASN A 107 3.05 5.04 -17.07
CA ASN A 107 2.90 3.66 -17.51
C ASN A 107 1.55 3.43 -18.21
N ASP A 108 0.46 3.98 -17.68
CA ASP A 108 -0.86 3.92 -18.34
C ASP A 108 -0.85 4.59 -19.72
N LYS A 109 -0.11 5.67 -19.86
CA LYS A 109 -0.09 6.48 -21.10
C LYS A 109 0.87 5.95 -22.14
N PHE A 110 2.02 5.41 -21.73
CA PHE A 110 3.13 5.07 -22.61
C PHE A 110 3.49 3.57 -22.61
N GLY A 111 2.86 2.75 -21.75
CA GLY A 111 3.10 1.31 -21.68
C GLY A 111 4.46 0.93 -21.10
N TYR A 112 5.03 1.74 -20.21
CA TYR A 112 6.26 1.39 -19.51
C TYR A 112 6.01 0.34 -18.43
N GLU A 113 6.95 -0.60 -18.29
CA GLU A 113 6.97 -1.53 -17.19
C GLU A 113 7.31 -0.83 -15.87
N PRO A 114 6.72 -1.25 -14.73
CA PRO A 114 7.08 -0.73 -13.42
C PRO A 114 8.57 -0.95 -13.11
N VAL A 115 9.21 0.03 -12.50
CA VAL A 115 10.58 -0.12 -12.00
C VAL A 115 10.58 -1.09 -10.82
N LEU A 116 11.39 -2.16 -10.88
CA LEU A 116 11.43 -3.22 -9.85
C LEU A 116 11.63 -2.69 -8.43
N GLY A 117 12.43 -1.64 -8.24
CA GLY A 117 12.63 -1.01 -6.95
C GLY A 117 11.36 -0.40 -6.35
N ASN A 118 10.50 0.20 -7.17
CA ASN A 118 9.22 0.72 -6.71
C ASN A 118 8.26 -0.41 -6.34
N GLN A 119 8.25 -1.49 -7.11
CA GLN A 119 7.46 -2.68 -6.82
C GLN A 119 7.90 -3.34 -5.49
N LEU A 120 9.20 -3.44 -5.26
CA LEU A 120 9.75 -3.96 -4.01
C LEU A 120 9.35 -3.09 -2.81
N TRP A 121 9.39 -1.76 -2.99
CA TRP A 121 8.94 -0.82 -1.97
C TRP A 121 7.45 -1.02 -1.64
N ASP A 122 6.61 -1.11 -2.66
CA ASP A 122 5.17 -1.33 -2.51
C ASP A 122 4.88 -2.64 -1.74
N TRP A 123 5.62 -3.72 -2.02
CA TRP A 123 5.49 -4.97 -1.29
C TRP A 123 5.90 -4.85 0.19
N GLN A 124 6.93 -4.09 0.50
CA GLN A 124 7.32 -3.85 1.88
C GLN A 124 6.29 -3.02 2.64
N GLU A 125 5.71 -2.01 2.00
CA GLU A 125 4.60 -1.24 2.58
C GLU A 125 3.36 -2.12 2.84
N GLU A 126 3.04 -3.03 1.92
CA GLU A 126 1.95 -4.00 2.10
C GLU A 126 2.22 -4.92 3.31
N LEU A 127 3.44 -5.44 3.42
CA LEU A 127 3.82 -6.30 4.54
C LEU A 127 3.88 -5.54 5.88
N SER A 128 4.22 -4.26 5.86
CA SER A 128 4.25 -3.42 7.06
C SER A 128 2.87 -3.18 7.69
N ALA A 129 1.80 -3.45 6.96
CA ALA A 129 0.43 -3.36 7.48
C ALA A 129 0.09 -4.49 8.48
N PHE A 130 0.82 -5.60 8.44
CA PHE A 130 0.64 -6.69 9.42
C PHE A 130 1.40 -6.36 10.70
N SER A 131 0.66 -6.22 11.80
CA SER A 131 1.24 -6.00 13.13
C SER A 131 0.31 -6.54 14.20
N ASP A 132 0.89 -6.96 15.32
CA ASP A 132 0.11 -7.40 16.46
C ASP A 132 -0.75 -6.25 17.02
N PRO A 133 -2.00 -6.46 17.46
CA PRO A 133 -2.97 -5.41 17.80
C PRO A 133 -2.43 -4.34 18.74
N GLY A 134 -1.72 -4.71 19.80
CA GLY A 134 -1.18 -3.75 20.79
C GLY A 134 -0.06 -2.83 20.24
N TYR A 135 0.45 -3.11 19.04
CA TYR A 135 1.48 -2.33 18.35
C TYR A 135 0.92 -1.63 17.13
N ALA A 136 0.00 -2.26 16.41
CA ALA A 136 -0.66 -1.68 15.25
C ALA A 136 -1.31 -0.32 15.59
N ASP A 137 -2.01 -0.25 16.74
CA ASP A 137 -2.68 0.95 17.23
C ASP A 137 -1.70 2.13 17.49
N LYS A 138 -0.43 1.82 17.70
CA LYS A 138 0.66 2.79 17.93
C LYS A 138 1.47 3.10 16.67
N GLY A 139 1.08 2.55 15.52
CA GLY A 139 1.85 2.66 14.28
C GLY A 139 3.20 1.95 14.34
N GLN A 140 3.35 0.96 15.19
CA GLN A 140 4.58 0.17 15.36
C GLN A 140 4.44 -1.16 14.65
N LEU A 141 5.48 -1.52 13.87
CA LEU A 141 5.56 -2.84 13.24
C LEU A 141 6.11 -3.85 14.25
N THR A 142 5.29 -4.82 14.61
CA THR A 142 5.69 -5.97 15.43
C THR A 142 4.88 -7.19 15.03
N VAL A 143 5.55 -8.22 14.58
CA VAL A 143 4.94 -9.50 14.20
C VAL A 143 5.55 -10.58 15.07
N THR A 144 4.83 -10.97 16.11
CA THR A 144 5.29 -12.03 17.01
C THR A 144 5.00 -13.40 16.40
N TYR A 145 5.90 -14.33 16.62
CA TYR A 145 5.80 -15.70 16.10
C TYR A 145 4.48 -16.38 16.54
N LEU A 146 3.81 -17.01 15.59
CA LEU A 146 2.53 -17.72 15.73
C LEU A 146 1.30 -16.87 16.10
N THR A 147 1.41 -15.56 16.13
CA THR A 147 0.24 -14.67 16.25
C THR A 147 -0.60 -14.69 14.97
N GLU A 148 -1.77 -14.08 15.05
CA GLU A 148 -2.63 -13.89 13.87
C GLU A 148 -1.96 -12.99 12.82
N ALA A 149 -1.28 -11.93 13.25
CA ALA A 149 -0.49 -11.07 12.36
C ALA A 149 0.60 -11.86 11.62
N HIS A 150 1.31 -12.77 12.31
CA HIS A 150 2.31 -13.64 11.68
C HIS A 150 1.69 -14.55 10.61
N ARG A 151 0.56 -15.19 10.90
CA ARG A 151 -0.12 -16.05 9.93
C ARG A 151 -0.65 -15.28 8.73
N ALA A 152 -1.22 -14.10 8.97
CA ALA A 152 -1.71 -13.23 7.90
C ALA A 152 -0.58 -12.73 7.01
N CYS A 153 0.55 -12.30 7.59
CA CYS A 153 1.76 -11.92 6.88
C CYS A 153 2.30 -13.09 6.02
N ALA A 154 2.43 -14.29 6.62
CA ALA A 154 2.87 -15.48 5.89
C ALA A 154 1.94 -15.81 4.71
N GLN A 155 0.63 -15.70 4.89
CA GLN A 155 -0.32 -15.92 3.80
C GLN A 155 -0.22 -14.86 2.69
N ALA A 156 0.04 -13.60 3.02
CA ALA A 156 0.30 -12.55 2.04
C ALA A 156 1.57 -12.87 1.21
N ILE A 157 2.64 -13.34 1.85
CA ILE A 157 3.87 -13.77 1.17
C ILE A 157 3.61 -14.97 0.25
N VAL A 158 2.82 -15.97 0.72
CA VAL A 158 2.41 -17.11 -0.12
C VAL A 158 1.72 -16.64 -1.39
N ASN A 159 0.77 -15.72 -1.28
CA ASN A 159 0.05 -15.19 -2.43
C ASN A 159 1.00 -14.43 -3.38
N SER A 160 1.89 -13.60 -2.83
CA SER A 160 2.89 -12.87 -3.61
C SER A 160 3.83 -13.80 -4.38
N MET A 161 4.31 -14.87 -3.75
CA MET A 161 5.15 -15.87 -4.42
C MET A 161 4.41 -16.59 -5.55
N ARG A 162 3.15 -16.95 -5.34
CA ARG A 162 2.31 -17.56 -6.39
C ARG A 162 2.14 -16.62 -7.59
N ASP A 163 1.86 -15.36 -7.32
CA ASP A 163 1.71 -14.34 -8.37
C ASP A 163 3.02 -14.07 -9.11
N CYS A 164 4.17 -14.29 -8.46
CA CYS A 164 5.49 -14.26 -9.11
C CYS A 164 5.81 -15.53 -9.92
N GLY A 165 4.92 -16.51 -9.93
CA GLY A 165 5.05 -17.72 -10.76
C GLY A 165 5.94 -18.81 -10.15
N PHE A 166 6.07 -18.89 -8.83
CA PHE A 166 6.70 -20.05 -8.19
C PHE A 166 5.87 -21.31 -8.44
N ASP A 167 6.53 -22.41 -8.76
CA ASP A 167 5.89 -23.68 -9.09
C ASP A 167 5.18 -24.33 -7.89
N ASP A 168 5.81 -24.26 -6.72
CA ASP A 168 5.22 -24.69 -5.45
C ASP A 168 5.44 -23.62 -4.39
N VAL A 169 4.41 -23.35 -3.59
CA VAL A 169 4.51 -22.44 -2.44
C VAL A 169 3.76 -23.04 -1.26
N SER A 170 4.44 -23.16 -0.13
CA SER A 170 3.90 -23.73 1.10
C SER A 170 4.38 -23.00 2.35
N ILE A 171 3.69 -23.21 3.45
CA ILE A 171 4.16 -22.82 4.79
C ILE A 171 4.58 -24.10 5.48
N ASP A 172 5.82 -24.14 5.97
CA ASP A 172 6.34 -25.32 6.68
C ASP A 172 5.82 -25.44 8.12
N ALA A 173 6.20 -26.50 8.82
CA ALA A 173 5.72 -26.80 10.17
C ALA A 173 6.14 -25.76 11.22
N VAL A 174 7.14 -24.94 10.93
CA VAL A 174 7.62 -23.87 11.81
C VAL A 174 7.27 -22.46 11.32
N GLY A 175 6.39 -22.38 10.31
CA GLY A 175 5.84 -21.11 9.85
C GLY A 175 6.66 -20.37 8.78
N ASN A 176 7.73 -20.96 8.23
CA ASN A 176 8.44 -20.36 7.13
C ASN A 176 7.63 -20.50 5.83
N VAL A 177 7.62 -19.46 5.02
CA VAL A 177 7.09 -19.53 3.66
C VAL A 177 8.19 -20.04 2.75
N VAL A 178 7.93 -21.15 2.07
CA VAL A 178 8.86 -21.82 1.17
C VAL A 178 8.29 -21.78 -0.26
N GLY A 179 9.02 -21.14 -1.17
CA GLY A 179 8.72 -21.13 -2.59
C GLY A 179 9.77 -21.94 -3.38
N ILE A 180 9.32 -22.75 -4.32
CA ILE A 180 10.17 -23.54 -5.19
C ILE A 180 9.99 -23.07 -6.63
N TYR A 181 11.10 -22.72 -7.26
CA TYR A 181 11.18 -22.44 -8.68
C TYR A 181 11.94 -23.58 -9.36
N ARG A 182 11.28 -24.32 -10.25
CA ARG A 182 11.87 -25.51 -10.87
C ARG A 182 12.70 -25.14 -12.07
N ALA A 183 13.92 -25.64 -12.11
CA ALA A 183 14.77 -25.47 -13.29
C ALA A 183 14.24 -26.28 -14.48
N ALA A 184 14.30 -25.72 -15.68
CA ALA A 184 13.93 -26.39 -16.91
C ALA A 184 14.88 -27.58 -17.24
N LYS A 185 16.10 -27.56 -16.70
CA LYS A 185 17.10 -28.63 -16.96
C LYS A 185 17.02 -29.75 -15.91
N PRO A 186 16.89 -31.01 -16.29
CA PRO A 186 16.98 -32.12 -15.34
C PRO A 186 18.37 -32.14 -14.68
N LYS A 187 18.40 -32.45 -13.38
CA LYS A 187 19.61 -32.48 -12.52
C LYS A 187 20.30 -31.11 -12.34
N ALA A 188 19.57 -30.03 -12.46
CA ALA A 188 20.08 -28.72 -12.05
C ALA A 188 20.42 -28.70 -10.54
N LYS A 189 21.49 -27.99 -10.18
CA LYS A 189 21.83 -27.77 -8.77
C LYS A 189 20.75 -26.92 -8.10
N THR A 190 20.41 -27.28 -6.88
CA THR A 190 19.51 -26.45 -6.04
C THR A 190 20.27 -25.26 -5.47
N LEU A 191 19.71 -24.06 -5.61
CA LEU A 191 20.13 -22.87 -4.91
C LEU A 191 19.03 -22.53 -3.90
N MET A 192 19.42 -22.34 -2.66
CA MET A 192 18.53 -21.83 -1.60
C MET A 192 18.96 -20.41 -1.25
N THR A 193 18.00 -19.51 -1.14
CA THR A 193 18.20 -18.11 -0.73
C THR A 193 17.14 -17.75 0.29
N GLY A 194 17.43 -16.86 1.18
CA GLY A 194 16.51 -16.36 2.21
C GLY A 194 16.96 -15.04 2.78
#